data_5e103fb81766475ae8b329cc3af88fa6
#
_entry.id   5e103fb81766475ae8b329cc3af88fa6
#
_cell.length_a   1.000
_cell.length_b   1.000
_cell.length_c   1.000
_cell.angle_alpha   90.00
_cell.angle_beta   90.00
_cell.angle_gamma   90.00
#
_symmetry.space_group_name_H-M   'P 1'
#
loop_
_entity.id
_entity.type
_entity.pdbx_description
1 polymer ?
#
loop_
_entity_poly.entity_id
_entity_poly.type
_entity_poly.pdbx_seq_one_letter_code
_entity_poly.pdbx_strand_id
1 'polypeptide(L)'
;MKKLLLALCLVAILSVSAFASSMTVGLSVSTLNNPFFVILRDGAIEQAKVLDVDLVVMDAQNDPAKQVSDIEDLIQKKVDVILLNPTDADALVPAVEQANKAGIPLLTIDRSVNGGDVALHIASDNVKGGEMAAAYVVEQLGEKGIVVELEGITGASAARERGQGFDTYIAKFSGIKLAAKQTADFDRAKGMSVMENILQAQPKIDAVFAQNDEMALGAIQAIKAAKRQDEMFVVGFDAVPDALDAIKAGDMKATIAQQPWMMGVLGVMNGYLVVNGVELGVEFIPVPLKVITE
;
A
#
# COMPACT_ATOMS: atom_id res chain seq x y z
N MET A 1 -37.49 -60.58 51.52
CA MET A 1 -37.12 -59.18 51.69
C MET A 1 -35.81 -58.91 51.02
N LYS A 2 -35.87 -58.56 49.73
CA LYS A 2 -34.68 -58.21 48.95
C LYS A 2 -34.72 -56.73 48.69
N LYS A 3 -33.77 -56.01 49.29
CA LYS A 3 -33.60 -54.55 49.09
C LYS A 3 -32.90 -54.30 47.76
N LEU A 4 -33.64 -53.68 46.88
CA LEU A 4 -33.12 -53.24 45.56
C LEU A 4 -32.41 -51.89 45.77
N LEU A 5 -31.08 -51.83 45.72
CA LEU A 5 -30.32 -50.63 45.67
C LEU A 5 -30.34 -50.09 44.24
N LEU A 6 -31.00 -48.94 44.05
CA LEU A 6 -30.97 -48.21 42.78
C LEU A 6 -29.76 -47.28 42.84
N ALA A 7 -28.68 -47.62 42.11
CA ALA A 7 -27.53 -46.73 41.94
C ALA A 7 -27.84 -45.72 40.81
N LEU A 8 -28.08 -44.46 41.25
CA LEU A 8 -28.28 -43.33 40.35
C LEU A 8 -26.90 -42.87 39.84
N CYS A 9 -26.50 -43.28 38.65
CA CYS A 9 -25.31 -42.72 37.97
C CYS A 9 -25.65 -41.33 37.45
N LEU A 10 -25.25 -40.31 38.20
CA LEU A 10 -25.29 -38.92 37.76
C LEU A 10 -24.14 -38.68 36.76
N VAL A 11 -24.43 -38.78 35.47
CA VAL A 11 -23.49 -38.41 34.39
C VAL A 11 -23.49 -36.89 34.35
N ALA A 12 -22.50 -36.26 35.01
CA ALA A 12 -22.22 -34.87 34.87
C ALA A 12 -21.62 -34.66 33.46
N ILE A 13 -22.46 -34.22 32.52
CA ILE A 13 -21.98 -33.71 31.22
C ILE A 13 -21.30 -32.37 31.51
N LEU A 14 -19.99 -32.41 31.71
CA LEU A 14 -19.14 -31.20 31.66
C LEU A 14 -19.18 -30.70 30.21
N SER A 15 -20.10 -29.77 29.93
CA SER A 15 -20.07 -28.95 28.76
C SER A 15 -18.82 -28.04 28.88
N VAL A 16 -17.70 -28.53 28.43
CA VAL A 16 -16.54 -27.65 28.16
C VAL A 16 -16.98 -26.78 26.99
N SER A 17 -17.51 -25.59 27.33
CA SER A 17 -17.61 -24.52 26.36
C SER A 17 -16.17 -24.21 25.98
N ALA A 18 -15.70 -24.83 24.91
CA ALA A 18 -14.51 -24.33 24.23
C ALA A 18 -14.89 -22.90 23.82
N PHE A 19 -14.40 -21.90 24.56
CA PHE A 19 -14.30 -20.55 24.03
C PHE A 19 -13.41 -20.73 22.80
N ALA A 20 -14.04 -20.81 21.62
CA ALA A 20 -13.30 -20.65 20.39
C ALA A 20 -12.61 -19.27 20.53
N SER A 21 -11.30 -19.28 20.64
CA SER A 21 -10.52 -18.05 20.56
C SER A 21 -10.95 -17.37 19.27
N SER A 22 -11.39 -16.10 19.35
CA SER A 22 -11.66 -15.33 18.14
C SER A 22 -10.40 -15.35 17.27
N MET A 23 -10.58 -15.53 15.97
CA MET A 23 -9.47 -15.45 15.01
C MET A 23 -8.82 -14.08 15.14
N THR A 24 -7.49 -14.04 15.16
CA THR A 24 -6.72 -12.80 15.23
C THR A 24 -5.95 -12.57 13.94
N VAL A 25 -6.20 -11.44 13.29
CA VAL A 25 -5.48 -10.96 12.12
C VAL A 25 -4.42 -9.95 12.55
N GLY A 26 -3.16 -10.16 12.19
CA GLY A 26 -2.09 -9.17 12.33
C GLY A 26 -1.98 -8.33 11.06
N LEU A 27 -2.03 -7.00 11.16
CA LEU A 27 -1.78 -6.08 10.04
C LEU A 27 -0.55 -5.24 10.35
N SER A 28 0.54 -5.44 9.58
CA SER A 28 1.71 -4.57 9.63
C SER A 28 1.74 -3.66 8.41
N VAL A 29 1.59 -2.35 8.64
CA VAL A 29 1.66 -1.33 7.60
C VAL A 29 3.00 -0.60 7.64
N SER A 30 3.46 -0.14 6.48
CA SER A 30 4.72 0.58 6.37
C SER A 30 4.71 1.89 7.16
N THR A 31 3.60 2.63 7.17
CA THR A 31 3.42 3.83 8.00
C THR A 31 1.96 4.24 8.11
N LEU A 32 1.59 4.89 9.22
CA LEU A 32 0.29 5.57 9.37
C LEU A 32 0.39 7.09 9.18
N ASN A 33 1.57 7.62 8.85
CA ASN A 33 1.75 9.03 8.51
C ASN A 33 1.22 9.39 7.11
N ASN A 34 1.00 8.38 6.24
CA ASN A 34 0.41 8.59 4.92
C ASN A 34 -1.09 8.25 4.97
N PRO A 35 -1.99 9.18 4.55
CA PRO A 35 -3.44 8.97 4.53
C PRO A 35 -3.89 7.71 3.77
N PHE A 36 -3.15 7.29 2.75
CA PHE A 36 -3.40 6.07 2.00
C PHE A 36 -3.49 4.83 2.92
N PHE A 37 -2.50 4.67 3.81
CA PHE A 37 -2.46 3.52 4.73
C PHE A 37 -3.44 3.65 5.88
N VAL A 38 -3.83 4.88 6.25
CA VAL A 38 -4.94 5.11 7.20
C VAL A 38 -6.25 4.58 6.61
N ILE A 39 -6.54 4.89 5.35
CA ILE A 39 -7.74 4.42 4.64
C ILE A 39 -7.70 2.89 4.47
N LEU A 40 -6.54 2.31 4.14
CA LEU A 40 -6.35 0.86 4.05
C LEU A 40 -6.64 0.16 5.39
N ARG A 41 -6.05 0.66 6.48
CA ARG A 41 -6.28 0.19 7.85
C ARG A 41 -7.76 0.24 8.20
N ASP A 42 -8.43 1.34 7.90
CA ASP A 42 -9.84 1.54 8.23
C ASP A 42 -10.73 0.53 7.51
N GLY A 43 -10.43 0.20 6.24
CA GLY A 43 -11.07 -0.90 5.51
C GLY A 43 -10.85 -2.27 6.17
N ALA A 44 -9.63 -2.53 6.65
CA ALA A 44 -9.31 -3.75 7.38
C ALA A 44 -10.07 -3.83 8.72
N ILE A 45 -10.15 -2.72 9.47
CA ILE A 45 -10.92 -2.64 10.74
C ILE A 45 -12.41 -2.91 10.50
N GLU A 46 -12.98 -2.32 9.45
CA GLU A 46 -14.39 -2.52 9.13
C GLU A 46 -14.67 -3.99 8.78
N GLN A 47 -13.85 -4.60 7.95
CA GLN A 47 -14.01 -6.00 7.58
C GLN A 47 -13.79 -6.96 8.75
N ALA A 48 -12.84 -6.67 9.63
CA ALA A 48 -12.63 -7.46 10.84
C ALA A 48 -13.88 -7.48 11.74
N LYS A 49 -14.55 -6.33 11.90
CA LYS A 49 -15.82 -6.25 12.61
C LYS A 49 -16.93 -7.07 11.93
N VAL A 50 -17.01 -7.06 10.59
CA VAL A 50 -18.01 -7.83 9.85
C VAL A 50 -17.83 -9.33 10.06
N LEU A 51 -16.58 -9.80 10.15
CA LEU A 51 -16.25 -11.22 10.34
C LEU A 51 -16.15 -11.65 11.79
N ASP A 52 -16.32 -10.75 12.75
CA ASP A 52 -16.14 -10.98 14.20
C ASP A 52 -14.75 -11.57 14.52
N VAL A 53 -13.71 -10.96 13.96
CA VAL A 53 -12.30 -11.30 14.17
C VAL A 53 -11.54 -10.15 14.82
N ASP A 54 -10.53 -10.47 15.62
CA ASP A 54 -9.66 -9.47 16.25
C ASP A 54 -8.63 -8.98 15.21
N LEU A 55 -8.35 -7.66 15.21
CA LEU A 55 -7.32 -7.06 14.35
C LEU A 55 -6.25 -6.37 15.21
N VAL A 56 -5.01 -6.81 15.05
CA VAL A 56 -3.82 -6.18 15.66
C VAL A 56 -3.09 -5.38 14.59
N VAL A 57 -3.03 -4.06 14.74
CA VAL A 57 -2.35 -3.18 13.77
C VAL A 57 -1.01 -2.73 14.32
N MET A 58 0.03 -2.86 13.49
CA MET A 58 1.41 -2.41 13.75
C MET A 58 1.80 -1.36 12.71
N ASP A 59 2.40 -0.26 13.17
CA ASP A 59 2.91 0.84 12.35
C ASP A 59 4.43 0.80 12.32
N ALA A 60 5.01 0.43 11.18
CA ALA A 60 6.47 0.33 11.04
C ALA A 60 7.18 1.69 10.93
N GLN A 61 6.46 2.80 10.77
CA GLN A 61 7.01 4.15 10.68
C GLN A 61 8.07 4.31 9.56
N ASN A 62 7.90 3.57 8.46
CA ASN A 62 8.85 3.44 7.35
C ASN A 62 10.25 2.92 7.75
N ASP A 63 10.36 2.23 8.88
CA ASP A 63 11.60 1.59 9.33
C ASP A 63 11.52 0.07 9.10
N PRO A 64 12.32 -0.51 8.15
CA PRO A 64 12.32 -1.94 7.89
C PRO A 64 12.73 -2.79 9.11
N ALA A 65 13.66 -2.30 9.94
CA ALA A 65 14.09 -3.03 11.13
C ALA A 65 12.98 -3.09 12.18
N LYS A 66 12.27 -1.98 12.38
CA LYS A 66 11.07 -1.97 13.20
C LYS A 66 10.01 -2.91 12.66
N GLN A 67 9.81 -2.93 11.34
CA GLN A 67 8.79 -3.82 10.74
C GLN A 67 9.13 -5.30 10.93
N VAL A 68 10.40 -5.68 10.86
CA VAL A 68 10.84 -7.05 11.23
C VAL A 68 10.43 -7.37 12.66
N SER A 69 10.71 -6.46 13.62
CA SER A 69 10.32 -6.64 15.03
C SER A 69 8.78 -6.69 15.20
N ASP A 70 8.03 -5.88 14.43
CA ASP A 70 6.56 -5.91 14.43
C ASP A 70 6.03 -7.30 14.00
N ILE A 71 6.63 -7.92 12.99
CA ILE A 71 6.28 -9.29 12.56
C ILE A 71 6.64 -10.32 13.63
N GLU A 72 7.81 -10.20 14.25
CA GLU A 72 8.21 -11.08 15.37
C GLU A 72 7.20 -10.99 16.54
N ASP A 73 6.74 -9.78 16.87
CA ASP A 73 5.72 -9.56 17.88
C ASP A 73 4.37 -10.21 17.51
N LEU A 74 3.94 -10.11 16.25
CA LEU A 74 2.72 -10.77 15.75
C LEU A 74 2.85 -12.30 15.85
N ILE A 75 4.01 -12.87 15.52
CA ILE A 75 4.30 -14.30 15.68
C ILE A 75 4.22 -14.71 17.16
N GLN A 76 4.82 -13.92 18.08
CA GLN A 76 4.75 -14.20 19.53
C GLN A 76 3.34 -14.11 20.07
N LYS A 77 2.51 -13.20 19.55
CA LYS A 77 1.08 -13.08 19.87
C LYS A 77 0.24 -14.23 19.31
N LYS A 78 0.83 -15.06 18.45
CA LYS A 78 0.19 -16.20 17.78
C LYS A 78 -1.05 -15.77 16.99
N VAL A 79 -0.92 -14.70 16.21
CA VAL A 79 -1.98 -14.33 15.28
C VAL A 79 -2.20 -15.45 14.26
N ASP A 80 -3.43 -15.59 13.77
CA ASP A 80 -3.79 -16.69 12.86
C ASP A 80 -3.34 -16.42 11.41
N VAL A 81 -3.17 -15.14 11.05
CA VAL A 81 -2.71 -14.69 9.73
C VAL A 81 -2.04 -13.33 9.84
N ILE A 82 -1.06 -13.08 8.97
CA ILE A 82 -0.38 -11.77 8.87
C ILE A 82 -0.71 -11.14 7.51
N LEU A 83 -1.18 -9.89 7.56
CA LEU A 83 -1.31 -8.99 6.41
C LEU A 83 -0.13 -8.02 6.45
N LEU A 84 0.76 -8.08 5.46
CA LEU A 84 1.98 -7.30 5.41
C LEU A 84 1.93 -6.28 4.26
N ASN A 85 2.10 -4.99 4.59
CA ASN A 85 2.43 -3.95 3.61
C ASN A 85 3.91 -3.59 3.81
N PRO A 86 4.86 -4.19 3.08
CA PRO A 86 6.27 -4.08 3.39
C PRO A 86 6.84 -2.69 3.09
N THR A 87 7.71 -2.21 3.99
CA THR A 87 8.51 -0.99 3.79
C THR A 87 9.55 -1.19 2.70
N ASP A 88 10.16 -2.38 2.65
CA ASP A 88 11.22 -2.78 1.73
C ASP A 88 11.02 -4.25 1.31
N ALA A 89 11.07 -4.51 0.01
CA ALA A 89 10.75 -5.82 -0.54
C ALA A 89 11.81 -6.89 -0.23
N ASP A 90 13.07 -6.50 -0.06
CA ASP A 90 14.18 -7.42 0.24
C ASP A 90 14.40 -7.54 1.75
N ALA A 91 14.38 -6.43 2.47
CA ALA A 91 14.64 -6.42 3.91
C ALA A 91 13.60 -7.21 4.72
N LEU A 92 12.37 -7.34 4.20
CA LEU A 92 11.29 -8.07 4.88
C LEU A 92 11.25 -9.57 4.57
N VAL A 93 12.06 -10.07 3.63
CA VAL A 93 12.12 -11.52 3.29
C VAL A 93 12.36 -12.38 4.53
N PRO A 94 13.36 -12.09 5.40
CA PRO A 94 13.60 -12.91 6.61
C PRO A 94 12.39 -12.96 7.56
N ALA A 95 11.64 -11.86 7.69
CA ALA A 95 10.45 -11.82 8.55
C ALA A 95 9.29 -12.66 7.96
N VAL A 96 9.12 -12.66 6.64
CA VAL A 96 8.17 -13.54 5.96
C VAL A 96 8.53 -15.00 6.19
N GLU A 97 9.80 -15.38 6.01
CA GLU A 97 10.28 -16.73 6.25
C GLU A 97 10.10 -17.18 7.72
N GLN A 98 10.25 -16.25 8.68
CA GLN A 98 9.99 -16.53 10.10
C GLN A 98 8.49 -16.82 10.33
N ALA A 99 7.57 -16.05 9.74
CA ALA A 99 6.14 -16.30 9.81
C ALA A 99 5.78 -17.66 9.19
N ASN A 100 6.33 -17.97 8.00
CA ASN A 100 6.15 -19.26 7.34
C ASN A 100 6.64 -20.43 8.23
N LYS A 101 7.83 -20.30 8.83
CA LYS A 101 8.37 -21.30 9.76
C LYS A 101 7.52 -21.50 11.01
N ALA A 102 6.84 -20.44 11.47
CA ALA A 102 5.90 -20.51 12.58
C ALA A 102 4.55 -21.12 12.18
N GLY A 103 4.34 -21.40 10.88
CA GLY A 103 3.09 -21.94 10.35
C GLY A 103 1.97 -20.89 10.25
N ILE A 104 2.31 -19.60 10.26
CA ILE A 104 1.36 -18.51 10.14
C ILE A 104 1.30 -18.08 8.67
N PRO A 105 0.15 -18.23 7.99
CA PRO A 105 -0.01 -17.75 6.62
C PRO A 105 0.18 -16.23 6.54
N LEU A 106 0.81 -15.77 5.44
CA LEU A 106 1.08 -14.36 5.21
C LEU A 106 0.55 -13.94 3.85
N LEU A 107 -0.16 -12.82 3.84
CA LEU A 107 -0.60 -12.14 2.63
C LEU A 107 0.10 -10.80 2.53
N THR A 108 0.44 -10.36 1.32
CA THR A 108 0.97 -9.01 1.09
C THR A 108 -0.12 -8.09 0.54
N ILE A 109 -0.12 -6.82 0.99
CA ILE A 109 -1.08 -5.80 0.58
C ILE A 109 -0.34 -4.58 0.05
N ASP A 110 -0.78 -4.06 -1.10
CA ASP A 110 -0.26 -2.85 -1.79
C ASP A 110 1.17 -2.98 -2.29
N ARG A 111 2.08 -3.55 -1.50
CA ARG A 111 3.48 -3.78 -1.85
C ARG A 111 3.81 -5.26 -1.70
N SER A 112 4.70 -5.76 -2.56
CA SER A 112 5.19 -7.15 -2.53
C SER A 112 6.53 -7.28 -1.83
N VAL A 113 6.89 -8.52 -1.47
CA VAL A 113 8.22 -8.93 -1.04
C VAL A 113 8.89 -9.78 -2.12
N ASN A 114 10.23 -9.87 -2.09
CA ASN A 114 11.00 -10.61 -3.09
C ASN A 114 11.30 -12.07 -2.68
N GLY A 115 10.65 -12.60 -1.63
CA GLY A 115 10.88 -13.99 -1.18
C GLY A 115 9.98 -14.38 -0.02
N GLY A 116 10.11 -15.67 0.38
CA GLY A 116 9.22 -16.32 1.33
C GLY A 116 7.92 -16.81 0.66
N ASP A 117 7.10 -17.55 1.43
CA ASP A 117 5.82 -18.04 0.95
C ASP A 117 4.72 -17.01 1.26
N VAL A 118 4.17 -16.40 0.22
CA VAL A 118 3.05 -15.45 0.28
C VAL A 118 1.81 -16.12 -0.27
N ALA A 119 0.79 -16.30 0.57
CA ALA A 119 -0.45 -16.98 0.19
C ALA A 119 -1.27 -16.20 -0.85
N LEU A 120 -1.16 -14.87 -0.84
CA LEU A 120 -1.85 -13.99 -1.78
C LEU A 120 -1.21 -12.61 -1.77
N HIS A 121 -1.08 -11.99 -2.94
CA HIS A 121 -0.76 -10.56 -3.09
C HIS A 121 -2.01 -9.78 -3.52
N ILE A 122 -2.33 -8.66 -2.84
CA ILE A 122 -3.48 -7.79 -3.15
C ILE A 122 -2.95 -6.38 -3.38
N ALA A 123 -2.94 -5.89 -4.61
CA ALA A 123 -2.39 -4.58 -4.94
C ALA A 123 -2.97 -4.04 -6.24
N SER A 124 -2.75 -2.75 -6.49
CA SER A 124 -2.88 -2.19 -7.84
C SER A 124 -1.80 -2.75 -8.75
N ASP A 125 -2.09 -2.86 -10.04
CA ASP A 125 -1.06 -3.06 -11.07
C ASP A 125 -0.26 -1.74 -11.21
N ASN A 126 0.84 -1.66 -10.44
CA ASN A 126 1.64 -0.44 -10.35
C ASN A 126 2.38 -0.13 -11.66
N VAL A 127 2.78 -1.14 -12.44
CA VAL A 127 3.36 -0.92 -13.78
C VAL A 127 2.32 -0.26 -14.67
N LYS A 128 1.10 -0.80 -14.68
CA LYS A 128 -0.01 -0.20 -15.42
C LYS A 128 -0.35 1.21 -14.93
N GLY A 129 -0.30 1.43 -13.62
CA GLY A 129 -0.51 2.74 -13.01
C GLY A 129 0.52 3.78 -13.47
N GLY A 130 1.79 3.40 -13.50
CA GLY A 130 2.87 4.23 -14.07
C GLY A 130 2.67 4.53 -15.56
N GLU A 131 2.27 3.52 -16.35
CA GLU A 131 1.90 3.73 -17.75
C GLU A 131 0.72 4.71 -17.92
N MET A 132 -0.31 4.61 -17.05
CA MET A 132 -1.47 5.52 -17.08
C MET A 132 -1.07 6.96 -16.78
N ALA A 133 -0.21 7.17 -15.78
CA ALA A 133 0.33 8.50 -15.47
C ALA A 133 1.14 9.07 -16.64
N ALA A 134 2.02 8.25 -17.23
CA ALA A 134 2.82 8.62 -18.39
C ALA A 134 1.96 8.95 -19.62
N ALA A 135 0.94 8.13 -19.90
CA ALA A 135 0.02 8.36 -21.02
C ALA A 135 -0.70 9.70 -20.88
N TYR A 136 -1.18 10.00 -19.66
CA TYR A 136 -1.81 11.28 -19.37
C TYR A 136 -0.83 12.45 -19.56
N VAL A 137 0.39 12.35 -19.01
CA VAL A 137 1.43 13.40 -19.18
C VAL A 137 1.76 13.63 -20.65
N VAL A 138 1.99 12.56 -21.42
CA VAL A 138 2.33 12.65 -22.84
C VAL A 138 1.20 13.28 -23.65
N GLU A 139 -0.05 12.89 -23.39
CA GLU A 139 -1.23 13.47 -24.04
C GLU A 139 -1.36 14.97 -23.76
N GLN A 140 -1.23 15.40 -22.50
CA GLN A 140 -1.33 16.81 -22.09
C GLN A 140 -0.19 17.65 -22.70
N LEU A 141 0.98 17.08 -22.91
CA LEU A 141 2.13 17.76 -23.52
C LEU A 141 2.14 17.72 -25.06
N GLY A 142 1.21 17.00 -25.70
CA GLY A 142 1.23 16.81 -27.16
C GLY A 142 2.51 16.13 -27.65
N GLU A 143 2.94 15.10 -26.91
CA GLU A 143 4.11 14.24 -27.21
C GLU A 143 5.48 14.97 -27.16
N LYS A 144 5.53 16.18 -26.59
CA LYS A 144 6.77 16.98 -26.54
C LYS A 144 6.85 17.84 -25.27
N GLY A 145 7.88 17.63 -24.48
CA GLY A 145 8.10 18.44 -23.27
C GLY A 145 9.19 17.89 -22.37
N ILE A 146 9.45 18.64 -21.31
CA ILE A 146 10.45 18.34 -20.29
C ILE A 146 9.70 17.88 -19.03
N VAL A 147 9.95 16.63 -18.62
CA VAL A 147 9.28 15.98 -17.51
C VAL A 147 10.26 15.72 -16.37
N VAL A 148 9.76 15.78 -15.15
CA VAL A 148 10.48 15.44 -13.91
C VAL A 148 9.70 14.33 -13.20
N GLU A 149 10.41 13.36 -12.62
CA GLU A 149 9.82 12.31 -11.80
C GLU A 149 10.32 12.39 -10.35
N LEU A 150 9.37 12.38 -9.40
CA LEU A 150 9.63 12.18 -7.97
C LEU A 150 9.30 10.74 -7.62
N GLU A 151 10.34 9.97 -7.27
CA GLU A 151 10.21 8.55 -6.94
C GLU A 151 9.88 8.33 -5.46
N GLY A 152 9.21 7.22 -5.18
CA GLY A 152 8.98 6.75 -3.82
C GLY A 152 10.21 6.12 -3.17
N ILE A 153 9.98 5.37 -2.09
CA ILE A 153 11.03 4.63 -1.37
C ILE A 153 11.64 3.58 -2.32
N THR A 154 12.93 3.64 -2.54
CA THR A 154 13.65 2.78 -3.50
C THR A 154 13.45 1.28 -3.25
N GLY A 155 13.37 0.85 -1.99
CA GLY A 155 13.13 -0.55 -1.60
C GLY A 155 11.68 -1.01 -1.78
N ALA A 156 10.72 -0.11 -1.95
CA ALA A 156 9.31 -0.47 -2.13
C ALA A 156 9.02 -0.94 -3.56
N SER A 157 8.32 -2.08 -3.71
CA SER A 157 7.92 -2.62 -5.01
C SER A 157 7.09 -1.62 -5.82
N ALA A 158 6.14 -0.95 -5.17
CA ALA A 158 5.28 0.05 -5.80
C ALA A 158 6.07 1.20 -6.44
N ALA A 159 7.17 1.67 -5.82
CA ALA A 159 8.02 2.72 -6.40
C ALA A 159 8.72 2.25 -7.67
N ARG A 160 9.33 1.06 -7.62
CA ARG A 160 10.02 0.47 -8.78
C ARG A 160 9.07 0.23 -9.95
N GLU A 161 7.90 -0.33 -9.66
CA GLU A 161 6.90 -0.70 -10.67
C GLU A 161 6.26 0.53 -11.32
N ARG A 162 5.89 1.57 -10.53
CA ARG A 162 5.40 2.85 -11.07
C ARG A 162 6.43 3.52 -11.95
N GLY A 163 7.69 3.58 -11.49
CA GLY A 163 8.80 4.11 -12.29
C GLY A 163 9.05 3.31 -13.56
N GLN A 164 9.02 1.98 -13.50
CA GLN A 164 9.15 1.11 -14.69
C GLN A 164 8.07 1.41 -15.72
N GLY A 165 6.80 1.49 -15.29
CA GLY A 165 5.68 1.78 -16.18
C GLY A 165 5.81 3.15 -16.83
N PHE A 166 6.12 4.17 -16.02
CA PHE A 166 6.27 5.56 -16.47
C PHE A 166 7.41 5.69 -17.48
N ASP A 167 8.62 5.25 -17.13
CA ASP A 167 9.82 5.33 -17.97
C ASP A 167 9.65 4.59 -19.31
N THR A 168 9.13 3.35 -19.23
CA THR A 168 8.91 2.54 -20.43
C THR A 168 7.92 3.18 -21.39
N TYR A 169 6.91 3.86 -20.86
CA TYR A 169 5.90 4.52 -21.69
C TYR A 169 6.45 5.80 -22.33
N ILE A 170 7.05 6.72 -21.57
CA ILE A 170 7.59 7.98 -22.10
C ILE A 170 8.72 7.76 -23.11
N ALA A 171 9.52 6.69 -22.96
CA ALA A 171 10.59 6.34 -23.87
C ALA A 171 10.12 6.09 -25.33
N LYS A 172 8.82 5.85 -25.54
CA LYS A 172 8.23 5.69 -26.87
C LYS A 172 8.12 7.02 -27.63
N PHE A 173 8.27 8.15 -26.95
CA PHE A 173 8.05 9.50 -27.47
C PHE A 173 9.36 10.32 -27.47
N SER A 174 10.02 10.42 -28.58
CA SER A 174 11.32 11.12 -28.72
C SER A 174 11.25 12.62 -28.39
N GLY A 175 10.07 13.21 -28.38
CA GLY A 175 9.84 14.60 -27.99
C GLY A 175 9.74 14.80 -26.47
N ILE A 176 9.55 13.75 -25.67
CA ILE A 176 9.52 13.81 -24.22
C ILE A 176 10.93 13.61 -23.66
N LYS A 177 11.35 14.51 -22.77
CA LYS A 177 12.66 14.45 -22.13
C LYS A 177 12.48 14.35 -20.62
N LEU A 178 12.94 13.27 -20.00
CA LEU A 178 13.07 13.17 -18.56
C LEU A 178 14.32 13.94 -18.10
N ALA A 179 14.13 15.11 -17.48
CA ALA A 179 15.20 16.02 -17.08
C ALA A 179 15.75 15.73 -15.70
N ALA A 180 14.93 15.19 -14.81
CA ALA A 180 15.33 14.78 -13.47
C ALA A 180 14.44 13.62 -12.98
N LYS A 181 15.06 12.74 -12.22
CA LYS A 181 14.40 11.62 -11.53
C LYS A 181 15.08 11.45 -10.18
N GLN A 182 14.34 11.70 -9.11
CA GLN A 182 14.88 11.72 -7.75
C GLN A 182 13.88 11.14 -6.74
N THR A 183 14.39 10.36 -5.77
CA THR A 183 13.54 9.85 -4.70
C THR A 183 13.16 10.96 -3.71
N ALA A 184 11.91 10.95 -3.29
CA ALA A 184 11.36 11.75 -2.21
C ALA A 184 10.57 10.88 -1.22
N ASP A 185 10.82 9.57 -1.22
CA ASP A 185 10.46 8.57 -0.23
C ASP A 185 8.96 8.53 0.14
N PHE A 186 8.06 8.86 -0.79
CA PHE A 186 6.62 8.98 -0.56
C PHE A 186 6.23 10.00 0.52
N ASP A 187 7.11 10.97 0.82
CA ASP A 187 6.96 11.93 1.89
C ASP A 187 6.71 13.34 1.35
N ARG A 188 5.75 14.08 1.95
CA ARG A 188 5.35 15.42 1.50
C ARG A 188 6.48 16.45 1.67
N ALA A 189 7.17 16.45 2.80
CA ALA A 189 8.23 17.39 3.07
C ALA A 189 9.47 17.14 2.19
N LYS A 190 9.79 15.85 1.96
CA LYS A 190 10.83 15.46 1.00
C LYS A 190 10.44 15.81 -0.43
N GLY A 191 9.17 15.59 -0.82
CA GLY A 191 8.64 16.01 -2.12
C GLY A 191 8.86 17.50 -2.36
N MET A 192 8.58 18.35 -1.37
CA MET A 192 8.85 19.78 -1.42
C MET A 192 10.35 20.06 -1.58
N SER A 193 11.19 19.52 -0.69
CA SER A 193 12.64 19.81 -0.68
C SER A 193 13.34 19.32 -1.95
N VAL A 194 12.98 18.13 -2.45
CA VAL A 194 13.54 17.59 -3.70
C VAL A 194 13.10 18.45 -4.89
N MET A 195 11.83 18.85 -4.93
CA MET A 195 11.34 19.73 -6.00
C MET A 195 11.99 21.11 -5.98
N GLU A 196 12.26 21.71 -4.81
CA GLU A 196 13.03 22.96 -4.70
C GLU A 196 14.41 22.84 -5.35
N ASN A 197 15.12 21.75 -5.09
CA ASN A 197 16.44 21.50 -5.70
C ASN A 197 16.32 21.31 -7.22
N ILE A 198 15.30 20.59 -7.70
CA ILE A 198 15.07 20.39 -9.13
C ILE A 198 14.75 21.73 -9.82
N LEU A 199 13.91 22.58 -9.21
CA LEU A 199 13.57 23.90 -9.75
C LEU A 199 14.78 24.83 -9.89
N GLN A 200 15.78 24.72 -9.00
CA GLN A 200 17.03 25.44 -9.10
C GLN A 200 17.92 24.93 -10.25
N ALA A 201 17.93 23.62 -10.47
CA ALA A 201 18.78 22.98 -11.46
C ALA A 201 18.18 22.99 -12.89
N GLN A 202 16.85 23.02 -13.01
CA GLN A 202 16.13 22.89 -14.26
C GLN A 202 15.42 24.21 -14.62
N PRO A 203 15.93 24.94 -15.63
CA PRO A 203 15.35 26.23 -16.01
C PRO A 203 13.97 26.09 -16.66
N LYS A 204 13.67 24.92 -17.22
CA LYS A 204 12.39 24.60 -17.84
C LYS A 204 11.91 23.21 -17.41
N ILE A 205 10.64 23.13 -17.00
CA ILE A 205 9.89 21.91 -16.71
C ILE A 205 8.49 22.14 -17.24
N ASP A 206 7.94 21.17 -17.94
CA ASP A 206 6.57 21.23 -18.48
C ASP A 206 5.60 20.36 -17.69
N ALA A 207 6.08 19.26 -17.05
CA ALA A 207 5.28 18.41 -16.18
C ALA A 207 6.10 17.75 -15.07
N VAL A 208 5.45 17.45 -13.95
CA VAL A 208 5.99 16.67 -12.83
C VAL A 208 5.09 15.46 -12.63
N PHE A 209 5.66 14.26 -12.66
CA PHE A 209 5.03 13.05 -12.14
C PHE A 209 5.61 12.75 -10.76
N ALA A 210 4.75 12.68 -9.77
CA ALA A 210 5.11 12.18 -8.45
C ALA A 210 4.44 10.81 -8.24
N GLN A 211 5.22 9.82 -7.85
CA GLN A 211 4.74 8.45 -7.68
C GLN A 211 3.75 8.27 -6.53
N ASN A 212 3.48 9.35 -5.73
CA ASN A 212 2.31 9.43 -4.87
C ASN A 212 1.88 10.90 -4.65
N ASP A 213 0.68 11.06 -4.11
CA ASP A 213 0.06 12.37 -3.88
C ASP A 213 0.75 13.19 -2.79
N GLU A 214 1.31 12.55 -1.76
CA GLU A 214 2.05 13.26 -0.72
C GLU A 214 3.25 14.00 -1.32
N MET A 215 4.05 13.35 -2.16
CA MET A 215 5.14 14.02 -2.88
C MET A 215 4.64 15.06 -3.87
N ALA A 216 3.53 14.78 -4.58
CA ALA A 216 2.90 15.73 -5.50
C ALA A 216 2.48 17.01 -4.80
N LEU A 217 1.83 16.91 -3.63
CA LEU A 217 1.41 18.06 -2.82
C LEU A 217 2.61 18.84 -2.29
N GLY A 218 3.69 18.15 -1.91
CA GLY A 218 4.96 18.80 -1.56
C GLY A 218 5.57 19.55 -2.73
N ALA A 219 5.63 18.93 -3.91
CA ALA A 219 6.13 19.55 -5.14
C ALA A 219 5.32 20.80 -5.52
N ILE A 220 3.98 20.76 -5.40
CA ILE A 220 3.11 21.93 -5.64
C ILE A 220 3.49 23.10 -4.73
N GLN A 221 3.78 22.84 -3.46
CA GLN A 221 4.22 23.90 -2.52
C GLN A 221 5.54 24.54 -2.98
N ALA A 222 6.53 23.75 -3.39
CA ALA A 222 7.80 24.24 -3.93
C ALA A 222 7.60 25.05 -5.22
N ILE A 223 6.77 24.58 -6.14
CA ILE A 223 6.46 25.24 -7.41
C ILE A 223 5.80 26.59 -7.16
N LYS A 224 4.81 26.66 -6.25
CA LYS A 224 4.15 27.92 -5.86
C LYS A 224 5.11 28.89 -5.19
N ALA A 225 5.96 28.43 -4.28
CA ALA A 225 6.98 29.23 -3.63
C ALA A 225 7.97 29.84 -4.63
N ALA A 226 8.33 29.10 -5.67
CA ALA A 226 9.15 29.56 -6.79
C ALA A 226 8.39 30.44 -7.81
N LYS A 227 7.07 30.60 -7.68
CA LYS A 227 6.17 31.32 -8.62
C LYS A 227 6.24 30.77 -10.04
N ARG A 228 6.35 29.44 -10.18
CA ARG A 228 6.45 28.74 -11.47
C ARG A 228 5.22 27.88 -11.78
N GLN A 229 4.10 28.07 -11.08
CA GLN A 229 2.88 27.28 -11.23
C GLN A 229 2.23 27.39 -12.63
N ASP A 230 2.52 28.45 -13.36
CA ASP A 230 1.97 28.64 -14.72
C ASP A 230 2.86 28.00 -15.80
N GLU A 231 4.01 27.44 -15.42
CA GLU A 231 4.98 26.83 -16.35
C GLU A 231 4.78 25.34 -16.52
N MET A 232 4.20 24.65 -15.52
CA MET A 232 4.13 23.20 -15.47
C MET A 232 2.88 22.72 -14.75
N PHE A 233 2.51 21.46 -14.99
CA PHE A 233 1.48 20.78 -14.23
C PHE A 233 2.02 19.59 -13.44
N VAL A 234 1.28 19.16 -12.41
CA VAL A 234 1.65 18.05 -11.54
C VAL A 234 0.63 16.92 -11.68
N VAL A 235 1.12 15.69 -11.78
CA VAL A 235 0.35 14.45 -11.74
C VAL A 235 0.80 13.63 -10.54
N GLY A 236 -0.15 13.20 -9.72
CA GLY A 236 0.07 12.37 -8.54
C GLY A 236 -0.39 10.92 -8.74
N PHE A 237 -0.47 10.21 -7.62
CA PHE A 237 -0.91 8.83 -7.53
C PHE A 237 -1.51 8.60 -6.14
N ASP A 238 -2.63 7.92 -5.98
CA ASP A 238 -3.37 7.47 -4.81
C ASP A 238 -4.81 8.03 -4.75
N ALA A 239 -5.05 9.27 -5.16
CA ALA A 239 -6.28 10.04 -4.97
C ALA A 239 -6.65 10.24 -3.49
N VAL A 240 -5.67 10.63 -2.66
CA VAL A 240 -5.94 11.01 -1.27
C VAL A 240 -6.78 12.31 -1.22
N PRO A 241 -7.54 12.55 -0.12
CA PRO A 241 -8.44 13.70 -0.04
C PRO A 241 -7.80 15.05 -0.38
N ASP A 242 -6.60 15.34 0.15
CA ASP A 242 -5.88 16.60 -0.13
C ASP A 242 -5.53 16.75 -1.62
N ALA A 243 -5.23 15.64 -2.31
CA ALA A 243 -4.93 15.67 -3.75
C ALA A 243 -6.20 15.94 -4.58
N LEU A 244 -7.33 15.35 -4.19
CA LEU A 244 -8.62 15.64 -4.83
C LEU A 244 -9.01 17.11 -4.65
N ASP A 245 -8.73 17.69 -3.49
CA ASP A 245 -8.96 19.11 -3.25
C ASP A 245 -7.97 19.99 -4.05
N ALA A 246 -6.73 19.58 -4.21
CA ALA A 246 -5.76 20.25 -5.07
C ALA A 246 -6.15 20.20 -6.55
N ILE A 247 -6.76 19.10 -7.03
CA ILE A 247 -7.32 19.01 -8.39
C ILE A 247 -8.47 19.99 -8.57
N LYS A 248 -9.44 20.03 -7.64
CA LYS A 248 -10.56 20.98 -7.66
C LYS A 248 -10.11 22.44 -7.64
N ALA A 249 -9.02 22.73 -6.92
CA ALA A 249 -8.42 24.05 -6.86
C ALA A 249 -7.61 24.41 -8.13
N GLY A 250 -7.34 23.46 -9.01
CA GLY A 250 -6.51 23.65 -10.21
C GLY A 250 -5.00 23.61 -9.94
N ASP A 251 -4.59 23.25 -8.74
CA ASP A 251 -3.17 23.15 -8.31
C ASP A 251 -2.52 21.84 -8.78
N MET A 252 -3.31 20.79 -8.92
CA MET A 252 -2.90 19.47 -9.44
C MET A 252 -3.74 19.16 -10.68
N LYS A 253 -3.10 18.59 -11.70
CA LYS A 253 -3.76 18.31 -12.97
C LYS A 253 -4.51 16.99 -12.98
N ALA A 254 -3.92 15.96 -12.36
CA ALA A 254 -4.48 14.62 -12.26
C ALA A 254 -3.83 13.81 -11.13
N THR A 255 -4.50 12.73 -10.73
CA THR A 255 -3.93 11.67 -9.92
C THR A 255 -4.43 10.31 -10.41
N ILE A 256 -3.63 9.26 -10.22
CA ILE A 256 -4.03 7.88 -10.48
C ILE A 256 -4.64 7.30 -9.21
N ALA A 257 -5.95 7.20 -9.18
CA ALA A 257 -6.67 6.69 -8.01
C ALA A 257 -6.43 5.20 -7.81
N GLN A 258 -6.09 4.85 -6.57
CA GLN A 258 -6.10 3.50 -6.03
C GLN A 258 -7.35 3.30 -5.15
N GLN A 259 -7.51 2.10 -4.59
CA GLN A 259 -8.62 1.79 -3.69
C GLN A 259 -8.11 1.16 -2.38
N PRO A 260 -7.42 1.92 -1.53
CA PRO A 260 -6.79 1.41 -0.31
C PRO A 260 -7.79 0.79 0.66
N TRP A 261 -8.99 1.36 0.81
CA TRP A 261 -10.05 0.78 1.63
C TRP A 261 -10.40 -0.64 1.17
N MET A 262 -10.56 -0.84 -0.14
CA MET A 262 -10.86 -2.16 -0.70
C MET A 262 -9.69 -3.14 -0.48
N MET A 263 -8.43 -2.69 -0.56
CA MET A 263 -7.27 -3.53 -0.26
C MET A 263 -7.32 -4.05 1.18
N GLY A 264 -7.67 -3.18 2.14
CA GLY A 264 -7.83 -3.56 3.55
C GLY A 264 -8.94 -4.59 3.75
N VAL A 265 -10.11 -4.36 3.13
CA VAL A 265 -11.26 -5.29 3.16
C VAL A 265 -10.88 -6.65 2.57
N LEU A 266 -10.29 -6.66 1.37
CA LEU A 266 -9.87 -7.90 0.69
C LEU A 266 -8.79 -8.64 1.48
N GLY A 267 -7.86 -7.91 2.12
CA GLY A 267 -6.82 -8.50 2.95
C GLY A 267 -7.41 -9.33 4.09
N VAL A 268 -8.27 -8.74 4.90
CA VAL A 268 -8.89 -9.42 6.05
C VAL A 268 -9.80 -10.55 5.57
N MET A 269 -10.60 -10.32 4.54
CA MET A 269 -11.50 -11.35 3.99
C MET A 269 -10.72 -12.58 3.48
N ASN A 270 -9.67 -12.37 2.67
CA ASN A 270 -8.88 -13.48 2.14
C ASN A 270 -8.01 -14.14 3.23
N GLY A 271 -7.49 -13.37 4.19
CA GLY A 271 -6.82 -13.94 5.37
C GLY A 271 -7.75 -14.87 6.16
N TYR A 272 -8.99 -14.45 6.37
CA TYR A 272 -10.02 -15.29 7.00
C TYR A 272 -10.27 -16.59 6.21
N LEU A 273 -10.37 -16.52 4.88
CA LEU A 273 -10.58 -17.69 4.03
C LEU A 273 -9.39 -18.66 4.11
N VAL A 274 -8.15 -18.16 4.05
CA VAL A 274 -6.92 -18.98 4.14
C VAL A 274 -6.84 -19.72 5.47
N VAL A 275 -7.11 -19.04 6.58
CA VAL A 275 -7.09 -19.67 7.92
C VAL A 275 -8.17 -20.77 8.04
N ASN A 276 -9.31 -20.60 7.37
CA ASN A 276 -10.36 -21.61 7.33
C ASN A 276 -10.15 -22.71 6.28
N GLY A 277 -8.94 -22.80 5.70
CA GLY A 277 -8.55 -23.86 4.78
C GLY A 277 -9.13 -23.74 3.36
N VAL A 278 -9.58 -22.56 2.97
CA VAL A 278 -10.07 -22.30 1.62
C VAL A 278 -8.89 -22.05 0.68
N GLU A 279 -8.78 -22.83 -0.38
CA GLU A 279 -7.82 -22.59 -1.47
C GLU A 279 -8.31 -21.41 -2.32
N LEU A 280 -7.51 -20.35 -2.42
CA LEU A 280 -7.90 -19.13 -3.14
C LEU A 280 -7.87 -19.30 -4.67
N GLY A 281 -7.06 -20.24 -5.19
CA GLY A 281 -6.92 -20.53 -6.62
C GLY A 281 -6.25 -19.42 -7.44
N VAL A 282 -5.80 -18.34 -6.79
CA VAL A 282 -5.07 -17.21 -7.38
C VAL A 282 -3.96 -16.76 -6.43
N GLU A 283 -2.87 -16.25 -6.99
CA GLU A 283 -1.75 -15.71 -6.22
C GLU A 283 -1.77 -14.16 -6.16
N PHE A 284 -2.57 -13.54 -7.03
CA PHE A 284 -2.68 -12.08 -7.12
C PHE A 284 -4.13 -11.64 -7.37
N ILE A 285 -4.58 -10.64 -6.60
CA ILE A 285 -5.84 -9.93 -6.82
C ILE A 285 -5.52 -8.48 -7.20
N PRO A 286 -5.69 -8.10 -8.49
CA PRO A 286 -5.50 -6.72 -8.91
C PRO A 286 -6.66 -5.84 -8.42
N VAL A 287 -6.30 -4.70 -7.81
CA VAL A 287 -7.27 -3.67 -7.42
C VAL A 287 -7.32 -2.59 -8.51
N PRO A 288 -8.53 -2.18 -8.96
CA PRO A 288 -8.67 -1.27 -10.09
C PRO A 288 -8.02 0.09 -9.89
N LEU A 289 -7.48 0.63 -10.99
CA LEU A 289 -6.93 1.98 -11.08
C LEU A 289 -7.83 2.88 -11.95
N LYS A 290 -7.82 4.19 -11.68
CA LYS A 290 -8.54 5.20 -12.47
C LYS A 290 -7.79 6.53 -12.48
N VAL A 291 -7.70 7.18 -13.64
CA VAL A 291 -7.24 8.58 -13.73
C VAL A 291 -8.35 9.49 -13.21
N ILE A 292 -8.03 10.41 -12.31
CA ILE A 292 -8.92 11.46 -11.81
C ILE A 292 -8.34 12.80 -12.22
N THR A 293 -9.19 13.64 -12.86
CA THR A 293 -8.82 14.95 -13.41
C THR A 293 -9.72 16.08 -12.93
N GLU A 294 -10.89 15.76 -12.36
CA GLU A 294 -11.95 16.68 -11.92
C GLU A 294 -12.61 16.15 -10.64
#